data_64723a6b70adbe9960d03a55cb2f443d
#
_entry.id   64723a6b70adbe9960d03a55cb2f443d
#
_cell.length_a   1.000
_cell.length_b   1.000
_cell.length_c   1.000
_cell.angle_alpha   90.00
_cell.angle_beta   90.00
_cell.angle_gamma   90.00
#
_symmetry.space_group_name_H-M   'P 1'
#
loop_
_entity.id
_entity.type
_entity.pdbx_description
1 polymer ?
#
loop_
_entity_poly.entity_id
_entity_poly.type
_entity_poly.pdbx_seq_one_letter_code
_entity_poly.pdbx_strand_id
1 'polypeptide(L)'
;IWACASLLHVPRREMPDVLERLTRAMKPGGVLYASFKYGDWEGERNGRFFNDYDERSFQLLLRNHPDLQLVSFRVSEDVRPDRAGEKWLNVLVRRVR
;
A
#
# COMPACT_ATOMS: atom_id res chain seq x y z
N ILE A 1 -6.19 -5.72 -9.82
CA ILE A 1 -5.83 -6.50 -8.63
C ILE A 1 -6.29 -5.76 -7.38
N TRP A 2 -6.85 -6.50 -6.46
CA TRP A 2 -7.35 -5.97 -5.20
C TRP A 2 -6.55 -6.57 -4.04
N ALA A 3 -5.78 -5.74 -3.34
CA ALA A 3 -4.91 -6.17 -2.24
C ALA A 3 -5.21 -5.37 -0.95
N CYS A 4 -6.48 -5.37 -0.55
CA CYS A 4 -7.00 -4.44 0.45
C CYS A 4 -6.38 -4.63 1.84
N ALA A 5 -6.10 -5.85 2.27
CA ALA A 5 -5.63 -6.12 3.62
C ALA A 5 -4.40 -7.04 3.68
N SER A 6 -3.75 -7.29 2.56
CA SER A 6 -2.64 -8.25 2.52
C SER A 6 -1.26 -7.61 2.53
N LEU A 7 -1.09 -6.48 1.86
CA LEU A 7 0.22 -5.86 1.73
C LEU A 7 0.67 -5.14 3.01
N LEU A 8 -0.26 -4.78 3.88
CA LEU A 8 0.08 -4.04 5.09
C LEU A 8 0.92 -4.83 6.10
N HIS A 9 1.00 -6.15 5.93
CA HIS A 9 1.81 -7.04 6.78
C HIS A 9 3.16 -7.39 6.15
N VAL A 10 3.44 -6.92 4.94
CA VAL A 10 4.70 -7.20 4.26
C VAL A 10 5.78 -6.23 4.75
N PRO A 11 6.96 -6.73 5.18
CA PRO A 11 8.08 -5.85 5.55
C PRO A 11 8.49 -4.94 4.38
N ARG A 12 8.91 -3.71 4.69
CA ARG A 12 9.31 -2.74 3.66
C ARG A 12 10.43 -3.25 2.77
N ARG A 13 11.37 -4.02 3.32
CA ARG A 13 12.47 -4.58 2.53
C ARG A 13 12.01 -5.55 1.45
N GLU A 14 10.82 -6.13 1.62
CA GLU A 14 10.23 -7.07 0.67
C GLU A 14 9.25 -6.41 -0.29
N MET A 15 8.81 -5.19 0.00
CA MET A 15 7.83 -4.49 -0.83
C MET A 15 8.25 -4.29 -2.28
N PRO A 16 9.53 -3.93 -2.59
CA PRO A 16 9.93 -3.79 -3.98
C PRO A 16 9.75 -5.08 -4.78
N ASP A 17 10.09 -6.23 -4.21
CA ASP A 17 9.92 -7.52 -4.88
C ASP A 17 8.45 -7.88 -5.05
N VAL A 18 7.64 -7.63 -4.02
CA VAL A 18 6.20 -7.89 -4.08
C VAL A 18 5.54 -7.03 -5.15
N LEU A 19 5.87 -5.73 -5.20
CA LEU A 19 5.32 -4.84 -6.23
C LEU A 19 5.75 -5.25 -7.63
N GLU A 20 6.98 -5.71 -7.81
CA GLU A 20 7.44 -6.19 -9.11
C GLU A 20 6.64 -7.42 -9.55
N ARG A 21 6.39 -8.36 -8.66
CA ARG A 21 5.58 -9.54 -8.97
C ARG A 21 4.13 -9.18 -9.30
N LEU A 22 3.55 -8.26 -8.55
CA LEU A 22 2.19 -7.78 -8.82
C LEU A 22 2.12 -7.06 -10.17
N THR A 23 3.13 -6.26 -10.48
CA THR A 23 3.20 -5.55 -11.76
C THR A 23 3.24 -6.54 -12.93
N ARG A 24 4.02 -7.60 -12.82
CA ARG A 24 4.08 -8.64 -13.86
C ARG A 24 2.76 -9.37 -14.03
N ALA A 25 1.99 -9.52 -12.96
CA ALA A 25 0.68 -10.16 -13.02
C ALA A 25 -0.40 -9.26 -13.60
N MET A 26 -0.16 -7.96 -13.68
CA MET A 26 -1.11 -7.00 -14.21
C MET A 26 -0.88 -6.81 -15.71
N LYS A 27 -1.97 -6.68 -16.46
CA LYS A 27 -1.88 -6.25 -17.87
C LYS A 27 -1.56 -4.76 -17.92
N PRO A 28 -0.88 -4.27 -18.97
CA PRO A 28 -0.74 -2.83 -19.19
C PRO A 28 -2.10 -2.13 -19.15
N GLY A 29 -2.20 -1.03 -18.41
CA GLY A 29 -3.46 -0.35 -18.15
C GLY A 29 -4.25 -0.92 -16.97
N GLY A 30 -3.85 -2.07 -16.43
CA GLY A 30 -4.48 -2.63 -15.25
C GLY A 30 -4.21 -1.80 -13.99
N VAL A 31 -5.06 -1.94 -12.98
CA VAL A 31 -4.96 -1.19 -11.74
C VAL A 31 -4.78 -2.11 -10.54
N LEU A 32 -4.06 -1.58 -9.54
CA LEU A 32 -3.89 -2.21 -8.24
C LEU A 32 -4.48 -1.29 -7.18
N TYR A 33 -5.37 -1.80 -6.37
CA TYR A 33 -5.88 -1.13 -5.18
C TYR A 33 -5.27 -1.78 -3.94
N ALA A 34 -4.71 -0.96 -3.05
CA ALA A 34 -4.14 -1.45 -1.79
C ALA A 34 -4.42 -0.48 -0.65
N SER A 35 -4.51 -1.02 0.56
CA SER A 35 -4.69 -0.23 1.76
C SER A 35 -3.61 -0.55 2.78
N PHE A 36 -3.13 0.50 3.47
CA PHE A 36 -2.17 0.41 4.56
C PHE A 36 -2.68 1.20 5.74
N LYS A 37 -2.27 0.87 6.95
CA LYS A 37 -2.47 1.79 8.06
C LYS A 37 -1.69 3.06 7.80
N TYR A 38 -2.29 4.20 8.14
CA TYR A 38 -1.70 5.50 7.85
C TYR A 38 -0.56 5.82 8.82
N GLY A 39 0.58 6.21 8.27
CA GLY A 39 1.75 6.61 9.03
C GLY A 39 3.03 6.23 8.30
N ASP A 40 4.16 6.57 8.88
CA ASP A 40 5.48 6.18 8.37
C ASP A 40 6.18 5.34 9.44
N TRP A 41 5.76 4.08 9.54
CA TRP A 41 6.24 3.21 10.61
C TRP A 41 6.21 1.74 10.17
N GLU A 42 7.15 1.00 10.69
CA GLU A 42 7.24 -0.44 10.47
C GLU A 42 7.56 -1.14 11.77
N GLY A 43 6.87 -2.26 12.07
CA GLY A 43 7.12 -3.02 13.28
C GLY A 43 5.94 -3.91 13.67
N GLU A 44 6.00 -4.46 14.87
CA GLU A 44 4.96 -5.34 15.39
C GLU A 44 3.97 -4.58 16.28
N ARG A 45 2.69 -4.95 16.14
CA ARG A 45 1.59 -4.53 17.01
C ARG A 45 0.72 -5.74 17.32
N ASN A 46 0.48 -6.01 18.58
CA ASN A 46 -0.43 -7.09 19.01
C ASN A 46 -0.11 -8.43 18.35
N GLY A 47 1.19 -8.76 18.25
CA GLY A 47 1.63 -10.02 17.66
C GLY A 47 1.64 -10.10 16.15
N ARG A 48 1.30 -9.00 15.45
CA ARG A 48 1.33 -8.92 13.99
C ARG A 48 2.32 -7.88 13.53
N PHE A 49 2.95 -8.17 12.40
CA PHE A 49 3.83 -7.20 11.75
C PHE A 49 3.01 -6.26 10.87
N PHE A 50 3.30 -4.95 10.96
CA PHE A 50 2.67 -3.93 10.14
C PHE A 50 3.71 -3.07 9.46
N ASN A 51 3.40 -2.67 8.25
CA ASN A 51 4.15 -1.70 7.47
C ASN A 51 3.19 -0.58 7.09
N ASP A 52 3.29 0.53 7.81
CA ASP A 52 2.42 1.68 7.60
C ASP A 52 3.03 2.59 6.53
N TYR A 53 2.18 3.20 5.72
CA TYR A 53 2.60 4.19 4.75
C TYR A 53 1.77 5.47 4.91
N ASP A 54 2.42 6.59 4.67
CA ASP A 54 1.78 7.86 4.35
C ASP A 54 2.00 8.17 2.87
N GLU A 55 1.50 9.31 2.41
CA GLU A 55 1.60 9.68 1.00
C GLU A 55 3.06 9.77 0.55
N ARG A 56 3.92 10.36 1.39
CA ARG A 56 5.33 10.54 1.06
C ARG A 56 6.09 9.22 0.98
N SER A 57 5.94 8.38 1.98
CA SER A 57 6.67 7.11 2.04
C SER A 57 6.24 6.17 0.93
N PHE A 58 4.95 6.18 0.58
CA PHE A 58 4.48 5.36 -0.53
C PHE A 58 4.99 5.88 -1.89
N GLN A 59 5.04 7.19 -2.08
CA GLN A 59 5.61 7.76 -3.31
C GLN A 59 7.10 7.45 -3.45
N LEU A 60 7.83 7.44 -2.33
CA LEU A 60 9.25 7.04 -2.36
C LEU A 60 9.41 5.58 -2.80
N LEU A 61 8.52 4.71 -2.37
CA LEU A 61 8.51 3.33 -2.83
C LEU A 61 8.28 3.26 -4.34
N LEU A 62 7.31 4.01 -4.86
CA LEU A 62 6.97 3.99 -6.29
C LEU A 62 8.08 4.53 -7.19
N ARG A 63 9.01 5.34 -6.68
CA ARG A 63 10.13 5.84 -7.47
C ARG A 63 10.97 4.72 -8.10
N ASN A 64 11.02 3.56 -7.47
CA ASN A 64 11.77 2.42 -7.95
C ASN A 64 10.95 1.52 -8.89
N HIS A 65 9.72 1.93 -9.23
CA HIS A 65 8.80 1.16 -10.04
C HIS A 65 8.24 2.03 -11.17
N PRO A 66 9.06 2.33 -12.21
CA PRO A 66 8.63 3.23 -13.29
C PRO A 66 7.47 2.69 -14.12
N ASP A 67 7.19 1.39 -14.03
CA ASP A 67 6.06 0.77 -14.72
C ASP A 67 4.73 1.03 -14.02
N LEU A 68 4.76 1.61 -12.83
CA LEU A 68 3.58 1.93 -12.04
C LEU A 68 3.40 3.44 -11.93
N GLN A 69 2.16 3.88 -12.08
CA GLN A 69 1.77 5.27 -11.92
C GLN A 69 0.74 5.38 -10.81
N LEU A 70 0.96 6.30 -9.87
CA LEU A 70 -0.04 6.61 -8.86
C LEU A 70 -1.23 7.30 -9.51
N VAL A 71 -2.42 6.76 -9.30
CA VAL A 71 -3.67 7.35 -9.78
C VAL A 71 -4.29 8.23 -8.71
N SER A 72 -4.40 7.72 -7.49
CA SER A 72 -4.99 8.49 -6.40
C SER A 72 -4.59 7.96 -5.03
N PHE A 73 -4.62 8.86 -4.06
CA PHE A 73 -4.61 8.54 -2.64
C PHE A 73 -5.96 8.88 -2.04
N ARG A 74 -6.36 8.13 -1.03
CA ARG A 74 -7.50 8.45 -0.20
C ARG A 74 -7.18 8.04 1.24
N VAL A 75 -7.34 8.97 2.16
CA VAL A 75 -7.22 8.68 3.59
C VAL A 75 -8.62 8.47 4.14
N SER A 76 -8.85 7.34 4.78
CA SER A 76 -10.13 7.02 5.42
C SER A 76 -9.93 6.71 6.89
N GLU A 77 -10.97 6.90 7.69
CA GLU A 77 -10.97 6.55 9.11
C GLU A 77 -11.58 5.17 9.31
N ASP A 78 -11.08 4.47 10.32
CA ASP A 78 -11.68 3.20 10.71
C ASP A 78 -13.02 3.46 11.37
N VAL A 79 -14.08 2.80 10.87
CA VAL A 79 -15.44 3.01 11.36
C VAL A 79 -15.78 2.18 12.60
N ARG A 80 -14.90 1.28 13.02
CA ARG A 80 -15.14 0.46 14.21
C ARG A 80 -14.99 1.30 15.48
N PRO A 81 -15.93 1.21 16.43
CA PRO A 81 -15.91 2.04 17.64
C PRO A 81 -14.62 1.89 18.49
N ASP A 82 -14.08 0.69 18.57
CA ASP A 82 -12.84 0.41 19.31
C ASP A 82 -11.59 0.88 18.61
N ARG A 83 -11.72 1.39 17.39
CA ARG A 83 -10.61 1.88 16.55
C ARG A 83 -10.81 3.31 16.09
N ALA A 84 -11.63 4.06 16.82
CA ALA A 84 -11.87 5.47 16.51
C ALA A 84 -10.55 6.24 16.49
N GLY A 85 -10.31 7.02 15.44
CA GLY A 85 -9.09 7.78 15.26
C GLY A 85 -8.00 7.07 14.45
N GLU A 86 -8.12 5.77 14.20
CA GLU A 86 -7.22 5.09 13.27
C GLU A 86 -7.55 5.48 11.83
N LYS A 87 -6.52 5.67 11.03
CA LYS A 87 -6.66 6.06 9.63
C LYS A 87 -6.01 5.04 8.72
N TRP A 88 -6.53 4.98 7.50
CA TRP A 88 -6.02 4.10 6.45
C TRP A 88 -5.60 4.93 5.25
N LEU A 89 -4.47 4.57 4.65
CA LEU A 89 -4.07 5.07 3.34
C LEU A 89 -4.53 4.08 2.28
N ASN A 90 -5.40 4.55 1.39
CA ASN A 90 -5.88 3.77 0.26
C ASN A 90 -5.20 4.28 -0.99
N VAL A 91 -4.57 3.41 -1.73
CA VAL A 91 -3.82 3.78 -2.94
C VAL A 91 -4.40 3.08 -4.14
N LEU A 92 -4.46 3.80 -5.26
CA LEU A 92 -4.82 3.25 -6.56
C LEU A 92 -3.66 3.51 -7.50
N VAL A 93 -3.12 2.45 -8.07
CA VAL A 93 -1.93 2.49 -8.91
C VAL A 93 -2.25 1.80 -10.23
N ARG A 94 -1.73 2.35 -11.34
CA ARG A 94 -1.92 1.79 -12.68
C ARG A 94 -0.61 1.30 -13.25
N ARG A 95 -0.65 0.16 -13.93
CA ARG A 95 0.49 -0.27 -14.75
C ARG A 95 0.46 0.46 -16.09
N VAL A 96 1.54 1.19 -16.41
CA VAL A 96 1.63 2.03 -17.61
C VAL A 96 2.51 1.44 -18.70
N ARG A 97 3.21 0.35 -18.42
CA ARG A 97 4.09 -0.31 -19.40
C ARG A 97 3.90 -1.81 -19.40
#